data_ee5bf73201452368f9af17284c16e579
#
_entry.id   ee5bf73201452368f9af17284c16e579
#
_cell.length_a   1.000
_cell.length_b   1.000
_cell.length_c   1.000
_cell.angle_alpha   90.00
_cell.angle_beta   90.00
_cell.angle_gamma   90.00
#
_symmetry.space_group_name_H-M   'P 1'
#
loop_
_entity.id
_entity.type
_entity.pdbx_description
1 polymer ?
#
loop_
_entity_poly.entity_id
_entity_poly.type
_entity_poly.pdbx_seq_one_letter_code
_entity_poly.pdbx_strand_id
1 'polypeptide(L)'
;RVPIWLSKNLAFYVDASTGADTLDDGRGLSVSKPFKTIRAAVEYIANNYNLGKYIATVYIGAGIYGEDINLPKYNSTTGYIYLRGIDEDRGQVVINGCIYAGTSVGVYYFRSVTVRNRAGESSIGSKNFFAVSARPGAELQLYNLGIDLSSAAPSIGDKYGIVAMGGTITIRDLNEDDIGLSISSGATVIAQALRGTEGGKIFMLADISISGAVGATLALSGLAIFDVQTMTERDNPKFVGYVTGRRYSVNENSIAKTHGRGPDFIPGDSEGLVATGGQYS
;
A
#
# COMPACT_ATOMS: atom_id res chain seq x y z
N ARG A 1 9.97 -22.04 19.35
CA ARG A 1 8.76 -22.83 19.04
C ARG A 1 8.81 -23.18 17.56
N VAL A 2 8.51 -24.44 17.19
CA VAL A 2 8.44 -24.83 15.78
C VAL A 2 7.13 -24.30 15.21
N PRO A 3 7.14 -23.58 14.06
CA PRO A 3 5.92 -23.09 13.45
C PRO A 3 4.98 -24.24 13.04
N ILE A 4 3.69 -24.02 13.21
CA ILE A 4 2.65 -24.97 12.79
C ILE A 4 2.48 -24.88 11.28
N TRP A 5 2.60 -26.00 10.57
CA TRP A 5 2.34 -26.04 9.13
C TRP A 5 0.84 -25.97 8.87
N LEU A 6 0.41 -25.01 8.04
CA LEU A 6 -0.98 -24.95 7.61
C LEU A 6 -1.27 -26.14 6.67
N SER A 7 -2.44 -26.74 6.87
CA SER A 7 -3.00 -27.78 5.99
C SER A 7 -4.21 -27.27 5.17
N LYS A 8 -4.66 -26.03 5.43
CA LYS A 8 -5.75 -25.32 4.77
C LYS A 8 -5.61 -23.81 4.99
N ASN A 9 -6.37 -23.01 4.23
CA ASN A 9 -6.49 -21.58 4.50
C ASN A 9 -7.05 -21.34 5.91
N LEU A 10 -6.55 -20.30 6.56
CA LEU A 10 -6.92 -19.98 7.94
C LEU A 10 -7.40 -18.53 8.03
N ALA A 11 -8.43 -18.30 8.81
CA ALA A 11 -8.99 -16.99 9.08
C ALA A 11 -8.57 -16.49 10.47
N PHE A 12 -8.22 -15.22 10.54
CA PHE A 12 -7.95 -14.48 11.77
C PHE A 12 -8.85 -13.25 11.82
N TYR A 13 -9.12 -12.78 13.02
CA TYR A 13 -10.04 -11.68 13.25
C TYR A 13 -9.38 -10.60 14.12
N VAL A 14 -9.61 -9.35 13.74
CA VAL A 14 -9.13 -8.16 14.43
C VAL A 14 -10.30 -7.22 14.65
N ASP A 15 -10.44 -6.69 15.86
CA ASP A 15 -11.46 -5.71 16.21
C ASP A 15 -10.92 -4.75 17.27
N ALA A 16 -10.88 -3.46 16.94
CA ALA A 16 -10.27 -2.43 17.79
C ALA A 16 -11.04 -2.24 19.12
N SER A 17 -12.33 -2.53 19.13
CA SER A 17 -13.22 -2.26 20.27
C SER A 17 -13.35 -3.45 21.23
N THR A 18 -13.44 -4.66 20.69
CA THR A 18 -13.69 -5.88 21.47
C THR A 18 -12.47 -6.79 21.59
N GLY A 19 -11.42 -6.52 20.80
CA GLY A 19 -10.22 -7.33 20.75
C GLY A 19 -9.27 -7.14 21.92
N ALA A 20 -8.34 -8.10 22.04
CA ALA A 20 -7.23 -8.03 22.97
C ALA A 20 -5.97 -8.64 22.31
N ASP A 21 -4.78 -8.13 22.68
CA ASP A 21 -3.50 -8.61 22.13
C ASP A 21 -2.80 -9.60 23.09
N THR A 22 -3.57 -10.21 23.96
CA THR A 22 -3.10 -11.32 24.79
C THR A 22 -2.96 -12.59 23.95
N LEU A 23 -1.92 -13.36 24.17
CA LEU A 23 -1.66 -14.61 23.45
C LEU A 23 -2.32 -15.84 24.14
N ASP A 24 -3.56 -15.66 24.57
CA ASP A 24 -4.36 -16.73 25.10
C ASP A 24 -4.83 -17.71 24.01
N ASP A 25 -5.20 -18.90 24.41
CA ASP A 25 -5.57 -19.99 23.50
C ASP A 25 -6.76 -19.61 22.61
N GLY A 26 -6.59 -19.80 21.31
CA GLY A 26 -7.60 -19.46 20.31
C GLY A 26 -7.77 -17.97 19.99
N ARG A 27 -6.89 -17.07 20.49
CA ARG A 27 -6.92 -15.65 20.16
C ARG A 27 -6.78 -15.43 18.65
N GLY A 28 -7.64 -14.60 18.11
CA GLY A 28 -7.70 -14.28 16.68
C GLY A 28 -8.36 -15.35 15.81
N LEU A 29 -8.61 -16.56 16.29
CA LEU A 29 -9.20 -17.66 15.49
C LEU A 29 -10.73 -17.62 15.41
N SER A 30 -11.38 -16.71 16.11
CA SER A 30 -12.83 -16.53 16.05
C SER A 30 -13.21 -15.07 16.22
N VAL A 31 -14.39 -14.71 15.71
CA VAL A 31 -14.96 -13.36 15.85
C VAL A 31 -15.19 -12.99 17.32
N SER A 32 -15.42 -13.97 18.19
CA SER A 32 -15.65 -13.74 19.64
C SER A 32 -14.35 -13.54 20.43
N LYS A 33 -13.20 -13.82 19.86
CA LYS A 33 -11.89 -13.63 20.49
C LYS A 33 -10.90 -12.97 19.51
N PRO A 34 -11.20 -11.76 18.97
CA PRO A 34 -10.34 -11.11 18.00
C PRO A 34 -9.06 -10.56 18.63
N PHE A 35 -8.03 -10.33 17.83
CA PHE A 35 -6.94 -9.43 18.21
C PHE A 35 -7.46 -7.99 18.29
N LYS A 36 -6.81 -7.16 19.08
CA LYS A 36 -7.12 -5.73 19.16
C LYS A 36 -6.45 -4.94 18.05
N THR A 37 -5.21 -5.31 17.68
CA THR A 37 -4.40 -4.60 16.69
C THR A 37 -4.10 -5.49 15.49
N ILE A 38 -3.97 -4.86 14.33
CA ILE A 38 -3.59 -5.53 13.08
C ILE A 38 -2.16 -6.07 13.22
N ARG A 39 -1.27 -5.30 13.85
CA ARG A 39 0.11 -5.71 14.11
C ARG A 39 0.19 -7.00 14.90
N ALA A 40 -0.55 -7.11 16.01
CA ALA A 40 -0.55 -8.33 16.82
C ALA A 40 -0.99 -9.57 16.00
N ALA A 41 -2.00 -9.41 15.14
CA ALA A 41 -2.46 -10.49 14.28
C ALA A 41 -1.39 -10.94 13.27
N VAL A 42 -0.74 -10.01 12.54
CA VAL A 42 0.28 -10.39 11.55
C VAL A 42 1.54 -10.94 12.21
N GLU A 43 1.97 -10.40 13.34
CA GLU A 43 3.08 -10.93 14.12
C GLU A 43 2.78 -12.34 14.66
N TYR A 44 1.57 -12.56 15.15
CA TYR A 44 1.12 -13.88 15.61
C TYR A 44 1.17 -14.92 14.48
N ILE A 45 0.65 -14.58 13.30
CA ILE A 45 0.69 -15.45 12.12
C ILE A 45 2.13 -15.77 11.76
N ALA A 46 2.97 -14.76 11.60
CA ALA A 46 4.35 -14.92 11.17
C ALA A 46 5.19 -15.76 12.12
N ASN A 47 4.96 -15.63 13.43
CA ASN A 47 5.74 -16.33 14.46
C ASN A 47 5.24 -17.75 14.75
N ASN A 48 3.99 -18.06 14.45
CA ASN A 48 3.40 -19.34 14.85
C ASN A 48 3.08 -20.28 13.69
N TYR A 49 3.01 -19.76 12.45
CA TYR A 49 2.60 -20.57 11.30
C TYR A 49 3.64 -20.58 10.18
N ASN A 50 3.78 -21.74 9.53
CA ASN A 50 4.34 -21.86 8.20
C ASN A 50 3.17 -22.01 7.22
N LEU A 51 2.98 -21.02 6.35
CA LEU A 51 1.83 -20.98 5.47
C LEU A 51 1.88 -22.03 4.36
N GLY A 52 3.11 -22.49 3.99
CA GLY A 52 3.27 -23.38 2.84
C GLY A 52 2.68 -22.73 1.58
N LYS A 53 1.60 -23.31 1.04
CA LYS A 53 0.85 -22.80 -0.11
C LYS A 53 -0.49 -22.12 0.27
N TYR A 54 -0.81 -22.06 1.55
CA TYR A 54 -2.12 -21.63 2.02
C TYR A 54 -2.14 -20.13 2.38
N ILE A 55 -3.33 -19.58 2.47
CA ILE A 55 -3.58 -18.18 2.75
C ILE A 55 -3.98 -18.02 4.22
N ALA A 56 -3.34 -17.09 4.90
CA ALA A 56 -3.80 -16.58 6.18
C ALA A 56 -4.57 -15.27 5.95
N THR A 57 -5.88 -15.29 6.10
CA THR A 57 -6.74 -14.10 5.93
C THR A 57 -6.99 -13.45 7.27
N VAL A 58 -6.67 -12.16 7.38
CA VAL A 58 -6.97 -11.31 8.54
C VAL A 58 -8.17 -10.44 8.20
N TYR A 59 -9.31 -10.74 8.80
CA TYR A 59 -10.53 -9.93 8.70
C TYR A 59 -10.47 -8.82 9.74
N ILE A 60 -10.53 -7.57 9.28
CA ILE A 60 -10.37 -6.38 10.10
C ILE A 60 -11.74 -5.74 10.28
N GLY A 61 -12.25 -5.70 11.50
CA GLY A 61 -13.51 -5.06 11.87
C GLY A 61 -13.45 -3.55 11.66
N ALA A 62 -14.62 -2.93 11.49
CA ALA A 62 -14.74 -1.48 11.37
C ALA A 62 -14.12 -0.77 12.58
N GLY A 63 -13.37 0.30 12.35
CA GLY A 63 -12.73 1.06 13.41
C GLY A 63 -11.49 1.83 12.97
N ILE A 64 -10.92 2.55 13.95
CA ILE A 64 -9.67 3.31 13.77
C ILE A 64 -8.56 2.58 14.54
N TYR A 65 -7.54 2.16 13.81
CA TYR A 65 -6.36 1.46 14.32
C TYR A 65 -5.19 2.45 14.38
N GLY A 66 -4.88 2.92 15.58
CA GLY A 66 -3.80 3.91 15.81
C GLY A 66 -2.43 3.27 15.89
N GLU A 67 -1.97 2.67 14.80
CA GLU A 67 -0.73 1.91 14.76
C GLU A 67 0.02 2.04 13.44
N ASP A 68 1.34 1.92 13.50
CA ASP A 68 2.16 1.67 12.33
C ASP A 68 2.28 0.15 12.14
N ILE A 69 1.95 -0.32 10.94
CA ILE A 69 2.00 -1.74 10.61
C ILE A 69 3.35 -2.05 9.99
N ASN A 70 4.27 -2.55 10.82
CA ASN A 70 5.53 -3.11 10.35
C ASN A 70 5.30 -4.59 10.02
N LEU A 71 5.27 -4.91 8.71
CA LEU A 71 4.98 -6.26 8.24
C LEU A 71 6.14 -7.21 8.54
N PRO A 72 5.91 -8.29 9.32
CA PRO A 72 6.95 -9.25 9.64
C PRO A 72 7.24 -10.18 8.46
N LYS A 73 8.48 -10.71 8.42
CA LYS A 73 8.79 -11.85 7.55
C LYS A 73 8.08 -13.09 8.07
N TYR A 74 7.52 -13.89 7.16
CA TYR A 74 6.87 -15.15 7.48
C TYR A 74 7.36 -16.30 6.60
N ASN A 75 7.10 -17.54 7.04
CA ASN A 75 7.50 -18.72 6.30
C ASN A 75 6.38 -19.18 5.34
N SER A 76 6.72 -19.30 4.07
CA SER A 76 5.78 -19.68 3.01
C SER A 76 6.55 -20.23 1.81
N THR A 77 5.90 -21.04 0.98
CA THR A 77 6.36 -21.39 -0.38
C THR A 77 5.70 -20.52 -1.43
N THR A 78 4.36 -20.47 -1.44
CA THR A 78 3.54 -19.65 -2.34
C THR A 78 2.35 -19.04 -1.61
N GLY A 79 2.17 -19.36 -0.32
CA GLY A 79 1.12 -18.78 0.51
C GLY A 79 1.42 -17.32 0.86
N TYR A 80 0.41 -16.58 1.25
CA TYR A 80 0.50 -15.16 1.59
C TYR A 80 -0.43 -14.78 2.73
N ILE A 81 -0.19 -13.58 3.28
CA ILE A 81 -1.07 -12.98 4.30
C ILE A 81 -1.97 -11.97 3.59
N TYR A 82 -3.27 -12.11 3.81
CA TYR A 82 -4.30 -11.28 3.20
C TYR A 82 -5.04 -10.48 4.30
N LEU A 83 -4.83 -9.19 4.34
CA LEU A 83 -5.48 -8.26 5.26
C LEU A 83 -6.65 -7.58 4.53
N ARG A 84 -7.86 -7.75 5.05
CA ARG A 84 -9.04 -7.14 4.41
C ARG A 84 -9.99 -6.57 5.45
N GLY A 85 -10.53 -5.39 5.16
CA GLY A 85 -11.70 -4.88 5.85
C GLY A 85 -12.87 -5.86 5.75
N ILE A 86 -13.65 -5.98 6.80
CA ILE A 86 -14.80 -6.89 6.83
C ILE A 86 -15.84 -6.50 5.77
N ASP A 87 -15.95 -5.21 5.47
CA ASP A 87 -16.81 -4.65 4.44
C ASP A 87 -16.00 -4.19 3.22
N GLU A 88 -16.66 -4.04 2.07
CA GLU A 88 -16.03 -3.50 0.85
C GLU A 88 -15.78 -1.98 0.93
N ASP A 89 -16.45 -1.28 1.85
CA ASP A 89 -16.22 0.15 2.10
C ASP A 89 -14.91 0.35 2.86
N ARG A 90 -13.89 0.82 2.14
CA ARG A 90 -12.57 1.14 2.71
C ARG A 90 -12.59 2.20 3.80
N GLY A 91 -13.66 3.03 3.86
CA GLY A 91 -13.81 4.05 4.91
C GLY A 91 -14.11 3.49 6.28
N GLN A 92 -14.59 2.24 6.37
CA GLN A 92 -14.92 1.59 7.64
C GLN A 92 -13.68 1.17 8.44
N VAL A 93 -12.57 0.84 7.77
CA VAL A 93 -11.32 0.43 8.42
C VAL A 93 -10.25 1.49 8.17
N VAL A 94 -9.87 2.23 9.18
CA VAL A 94 -8.88 3.30 9.10
C VAL A 94 -7.64 2.94 9.89
N ILE A 95 -6.52 2.76 9.20
CA ILE A 95 -5.18 2.62 9.80
C ILE A 95 -4.61 4.02 9.97
N ASN A 96 -4.67 4.53 11.20
CA ASN A 96 -4.12 5.84 11.54
C ASN A 96 -2.62 5.69 11.85
N GLY A 97 -1.82 5.64 10.81
CA GLY A 97 -0.39 5.33 10.81
C GLY A 97 0.11 5.01 9.42
N CYS A 98 1.05 4.09 9.27
CA CYS A 98 1.62 3.68 8.00
C CYS A 98 1.69 2.14 7.84
N ILE A 99 1.84 1.69 6.59
CA ILE A 99 2.14 0.30 6.24
C ILE A 99 3.58 0.25 5.74
N TYR A 100 4.42 -0.48 6.44
CA TYR A 100 5.84 -0.65 6.11
C TYR A 100 6.15 -2.12 5.86
N ALA A 101 6.51 -2.45 4.62
CA ALA A 101 7.04 -3.76 4.24
C ALA A 101 8.57 -3.67 4.18
N GLY A 102 9.24 -4.22 5.18
CA GLY A 102 10.70 -4.26 5.29
C GLY A 102 11.32 -5.19 4.25
N THR A 103 12.63 -5.33 4.29
CA THR A 103 13.38 -6.17 3.34
C THR A 103 13.00 -7.64 3.45
N SER A 104 12.64 -8.23 2.30
CA SER A 104 12.36 -9.67 2.15
C SER A 104 11.26 -10.21 3.07
N VAL A 105 10.22 -9.42 3.32
CA VAL A 105 9.10 -9.84 4.18
C VAL A 105 8.13 -10.81 3.50
N GLY A 106 8.14 -10.90 2.17
CA GLY A 106 7.22 -11.75 1.39
C GLY A 106 6.09 -10.95 0.74
N VAL A 107 4.98 -11.63 0.43
CA VAL A 107 3.85 -11.08 -0.29
C VAL A 107 2.68 -10.81 0.66
N TYR A 108 2.22 -9.57 0.70
CA TYR A 108 1.07 -9.16 1.48
C TYR A 108 -0.01 -8.54 0.58
N TYR A 109 -1.24 -8.88 0.86
CA TYR A 109 -2.42 -8.32 0.21
C TYR A 109 -3.16 -7.42 1.17
N PHE A 110 -3.57 -6.23 0.71
CA PHE A 110 -4.44 -5.31 1.43
C PHE A 110 -5.68 -5.02 0.62
N ARG A 111 -6.85 -5.07 1.28
CA ARG A 111 -8.14 -4.84 0.64
C ARG A 111 -9.07 -4.03 1.54
N SER A 112 -9.73 -3.05 0.94
CA SER A 112 -10.81 -2.27 1.57
C SER A 112 -10.43 -1.67 2.92
N VAL A 113 -9.28 -0.98 2.95
CA VAL A 113 -8.78 -0.24 4.11
C VAL A 113 -8.32 1.15 3.70
N THR A 114 -8.36 2.10 4.63
CA THR A 114 -7.80 3.45 4.44
C THR A 114 -6.61 3.65 5.36
N VAL A 115 -5.49 4.10 4.81
CA VAL A 115 -4.32 4.54 5.55
C VAL A 115 -4.39 6.06 5.70
N ARG A 116 -4.30 6.55 6.93
CA ARG A 116 -4.32 7.98 7.25
C ARG A 116 -3.07 8.38 7.98
N ASN A 117 -2.44 9.49 7.58
CA ASN A 117 -1.29 9.99 8.33
C ASN A 117 -1.73 10.61 9.66
N ARG A 118 -0.97 10.35 10.72
CA ARG A 118 -1.08 11.09 11.99
C ARG A 118 -0.42 12.46 11.83
N ALA A 119 -1.05 13.48 12.39
CA ALA A 119 -0.56 14.84 12.27
C ALA A 119 0.84 14.99 12.90
N GLY A 120 1.79 15.51 12.13
CA GLY A 120 3.15 15.79 12.58
C GLY A 120 4.06 14.56 12.74
N GLU A 121 3.56 13.34 12.49
CA GLU A 121 4.36 12.11 12.63
C GLU A 121 5.00 11.67 11.32
N SER A 122 6.15 11.01 11.43
CA SER A 122 6.88 10.38 10.33
C SER A 122 6.70 8.86 10.36
N SER A 123 6.98 8.21 9.23
CA SER A 123 6.96 6.75 9.14
C SER A 123 8.17 6.11 9.81
N ILE A 124 8.05 4.82 10.11
CA ILE A 124 9.12 4.01 10.72
C ILE A 124 10.46 4.19 9.98
N GLY A 125 11.49 4.55 10.71
CA GLY A 125 12.84 4.68 10.18
C GLY A 125 13.06 5.82 9.18
N SER A 126 12.17 6.82 9.13
CA SER A 126 12.25 7.95 8.22
C SER A 126 11.92 9.26 8.92
N LYS A 127 12.42 10.39 8.37
CA LYS A 127 11.95 11.73 8.72
C LYS A 127 10.67 12.10 7.98
N ASN A 128 10.39 11.40 6.87
CA ASN A 128 9.22 11.60 6.04
C ASN A 128 8.09 10.66 6.48
N PHE A 129 6.86 10.99 6.12
CA PHE A 129 5.74 10.08 6.21
C PHE A 129 5.52 9.37 4.86
N PHE A 130 5.53 8.04 4.87
CA PHE A 130 5.15 7.18 3.75
C PHE A 130 3.90 6.41 4.15
N ALA A 131 2.76 6.66 3.50
CA ALA A 131 1.53 5.93 3.88
C ALA A 131 1.69 4.42 3.66
N VAL A 132 2.24 4.02 2.51
CA VAL A 132 2.55 2.63 2.19
C VAL A 132 3.94 2.56 1.58
N SER A 133 4.80 1.68 2.09
CA SER A 133 6.15 1.51 1.54
C SER A 133 6.57 0.05 1.44
N ALA A 134 7.28 -0.28 0.34
CA ALA A 134 7.84 -1.61 0.08
C ALA A 134 9.35 -1.53 -0.16
N ARG A 135 10.12 -2.30 0.61
CA ARG A 135 11.58 -2.43 0.55
C ARG A 135 11.99 -3.63 -0.30
N PRO A 136 13.28 -3.80 -0.63
CA PRO A 136 13.75 -4.89 -1.48
C PRO A 136 13.25 -6.28 -1.05
N GLY A 137 12.68 -7.02 -2.01
CA GLY A 137 12.11 -8.35 -1.76
C GLY A 137 10.76 -8.38 -1.05
N ALA A 138 10.15 -7.23 -0.80
CA ALA A 138 8.77 -7.13 -0.37
C ALA A 138 7.85 -6.92 -1.58
N GLU A 139 6.68 -7.54 -1.55
CA GLU A 139 5.62 -7.36 -2.54
C GLU A 139 4.31 -7.03 -1.85
N LEU A 140 3.70 -5.91 -2.23
CA LEU A 140 2.40 -5.47 -1.76
C LEU A 140 1.39 -5.48 -2.92
N GLN A 141 0.25 -6.13 -2.71
CA GLN A 141 -0.89 -6.15 -3.60
C GLN A 141 -2.00 -5.32 -2.96
N LEU A 142 -2.39 -4.21 -3.59
CA LEU A 142 -3.32 -3.24 -3.04
C LEU A 142 -4.64 -3.27 -3.82
N TYR A 143 -5.75 -3.53 -3.11
CA TYR A 143 -7.11 -3.61 -3.66
C TYR A 143 -8.02 -2.64 -2.93
N ASN A 144 -8.68 -1.73 -3.64
CA ASN A 144 -9.60 -0.77 -3.04
C ASN A 144 -8.99 -0.08 -1.80
N LEU A 145 -7.73 0.38 -1.91
CA LEU A 145 -7.02 1.05 -0.82
C LEU A 145 -7.28 2.56 -0.85
N GLY A 146 -7.60 3.15 0.29
CA GLY A 146 -7.63 4.59 0.51
C GLY A 146 -6.33 5.09 1.15
N ILE A 147 -5.86 6.27 0.78
CA ILE A 147 -4.78 7.01 1.44
C ILE A 147 -5.25 8.44 1.67
N ASP A 148 -5.38 8.82 2.93
CA ASP A 148 -5.77 10.15 3.39
C ASP A 148 -4.56 10.86 4.00
N LEU A 149 -3.99 11.81 3.28
CA LEU A 149 -2.83 12.61 3.69
C LEU A 149 -3.22 14.04 4.08
N SER A 150 -4.47 14.26 4.48
CA SER A 150 -5.00 15.59 4.82
C SER A 150 -4.44 16.16 6.13
N SER A 151 -3.95 15.32 7.04
CA SER A 151 -3.36 15.76 8.32
C SER A 151 -2.02 16.50 8.10
N ALA A 152 -1.56 17.25 9.10
CA ALA A 152 -0.32 18.00 9.02
C ALA A 152 0.89 17.13 8.64
N ALA A 153 1.82 17.68 7.86
CA ALA A 153 3.10 17.04 7.56
C ALA A 153 3.97 16.87 8.82
N PRO A 154 4.95 15.95 8.82
CA PRO A 154 5.99 15.89 9.83
C PRO A 154 6.68 17.24 9.98
N SER A 155 7.15 17.56 11.19
CA SER A 155 7.87 18.80 11.47
C SER A 155 9.18 18.94 10.67
N ILE A 156 9.79 17.81 10.34
CA ILE A 156 10.97 17.69 9.48
C ILE A 156 10.68 16.58 8.47
N GLY A 157 10.38 16.95 7.23
CA GLY A 157 10.16 16.00 6.15
C GLY A 157 8.82 16.19 5.43
N ASP A 158 8.62 15.35 4.44
CA ASP A 158 7.50 15.41 3.50
C ASP A 158 6.56 14.22 3.68
N LYS A 159 5.37 14.32 3.07
CA LYS A 159 4.41 13.23 2.95
C LYS A 159 4.43 12.64 1.55
N TYR A 160 4.28 11.32 1.51
CA TYR A 160 4.21 10.52 0.30
C TYR A 160 3.04 9.55 0.39
N GLY A 161 2.39 9.29 -0.74
CA GLY A 161 1.36 8.25 -0.84
C GLY A 161 2.00 6.86 -0.79
N ILE A 162 2.26 6.24 -1.93
CA ILE A 162 2.96 4.94 -2.00
C ILE A 162 4.42 5.12 -2.43
N VAL A 163 5.30 4.30 -1.84
CA VAL A 163 6.74 4.33 -2.13
C VAL A 163 7.28 2.91 -2.33
N ALA A 164 7.64 2.57 -3.56
CA ALA A 164 8.39 1.35 -3.88
C ALA A 164 9.89 1.66 -3.87
N MET A 165 10.58 1.22 -2.83
CA MET A 165 12.01 1.46 -2.59
C MET A 165 12.77 0.13 -2.71
N GLY A 166 13.01 -0.31 -3.95
CA GLY A 166 13.53 -1.63 -4.25
C GLY A 166 12.51 -2.78 -4.13
N GLY A 167 11.33 -2.53 -3.60
CA GLY A 167 10.23 -3.50 -3.52
C GLY A 167 9.24 -3.35 -4.68
N THR A 168 8.18 -4.15 -4.64
CA THR A 168 7.12 -4.16 -5.65
C THR A 168 5.78 -3.78 -5.02
N ILE A 169 5.05 -2.86 -5.65
CA ILE A 169 3.68 -2.50 -5.28
C ILE A 169 2.81 -2.67 -6.53
N THR A 170 1.76 -3.48 -6.42
CA THR A 170 0.79 -3.72 -7.49
C THR A 170 -0.56 -3.19 -7.06
N ILE A 171 -1.15 -2.32 -7.87
CA ILE A 171 -2.46 -1.71 -7.64
C ILE A 171 -3.47 -2.46 -8.48
N ARG A 172 -4.47 -3.04 -7.83
CA ARG A 172 -5.52 -3.85 -8.42
C ARG A 172 -6.91 -3.37 -7.97
N ASP A 173 -7.91 -3.83 -8.62
CA ASP A 173 -9.32 -3.69 -8.24
C ASP A 173 -9.97 -5.04 -7.98
N LEU A 174 -11.22 -4.98 -7.56
CA LEU A 174 -12.06 -6.13 -7.29
C LEU A 174 -13.01 -6.42 -8.44
N ASN A 175 -13.49 -5.36 -9.08
CA ASN A 175 -14.40 -5.37 -10.22
C ASN A 175 -13.89 -4.36 -11.24
N GLU A 176 -14.29 -4.51 -12.50
CA GLU A 176 -13.78 -3.73 -13.64
C GLU A 176 -13.90 -2.20 -13.53
N ASP A 177 -14.84 -1.71 -12.73
CA ASP A 177 -15.10 -0.29 -12.54
C ASP A 177 -14.62 0.27 -11.20
N ASP A 178 -13.95 -0.54 -10.37
CA ASP A 178 -13.52 -0.12 -9.03
C ASP A 178 -12.21 0.67 -9.07
N ILE A 179 -12.12 1.67 -8.19
CA ILE A 179 -10.87 2.38 -7.93
C ILE A 179 -9.96 1.50 -7.06
N GLY A 180 -8.88 1.00 -7.64
CA GLY A 180 -7.91 0.17 -6.92
C GLY A 180 -7.14 0.93 -5.83
N LEU A 181 -6.85 2.22 -6.08
CA LEU A 181 -6.17 3.10 -5.14
C LEU A 181 -6.76 4.49 -5.18
N SER A 182 -7.00 5.10 -4.03
CA SER A 182 -7.34 6.52 -3.94
C SER A 182 -6.39 7.24 -2.99
N ILE A 183 -5.88 8.40 -3.42
CA ILE A 183 -4.98 9.25 -2.64
C ILE A 183 -5.58 10.64 -2.56
N SER A 184 -5.75 11.15 -1.35
CA SER A 184 -6.20 12.52 -1.09
C SER A 184 -5.19 13.27 -0.23
N SER A 185 -4.76 14.44 -0.65
CA SER A 185 -3.92 15.34 0.15
C SER A 185 -4.72 16.34 0.97
N GLY A 186 -6.03 16.46 0.73
CA GLY A 186 -6.83 17.51 1.31
C GLY A 186 -6.28 18.90 0.92
N ALA A 187 -6.14 19.79 1.89
CA ALA A 187 -5.59 21.14 1.70
C ALA A 187 -4.05 21.20 1.81
N THR A 188 -3.38 20.08 2.10
CA THR A 188 -1.92 20.04 2.27
C THR A 188 -1.24 19.57 0.99
N VAL A 189 -0.06 20.13 0.69
CA VAL A 189 0.78 19.65 -0.41
C VAL A 189 1.51 18.40 0.03
N ILE A 190 1.44 17.33 -0.76
CA ILE A 190 2.26 16.14 -0.59
C ILE A 190 3.43 16.16 -1.58
N ALA A 191 4.56 15.57 -1.22
CA ALA A 191 5.74 15.58 -2.10
C ALA A 191 5.48 14.78 -3.38
N GLN A 192 5.06 13.53 -3.23
CA GLN A 192 4.68 12.67 -4.37
C GLN A 192 3.56 11.71 -3.99
N ALA A 193 2.62 11.50 -4.93
CA ALA A 193 1.57 10.50 -4.75
C ALA A 193 2.11 9.07 -4.95
N LEU A 194 2.87 8.86 -6.02
CA LEU A 194 3.49 7.59 -6.37
C LEU A 194 5.00 7.80 -6.51
N ARG A 195 5.80 7.02 -5.79
CA ARG A 195 7.26 7.10 -5.84
C ARG A 195 7.90 5.74 -6.03
N GLY A 196 8.76 5.62 -7.06
CA GLY A 196 9.66 4.48 -7.24
C GLY A 196 11.12 4.92 -7.11
N THR A 197 11.94 4.16 -6.37
CA THR A 197 13.36 4.42 -6.23
C THR A 197 14.14 3.13 -5.96
N GLU A 198 15.44 3.13 -6.19
CA GLU A 198 16.33 1.98 -5.89
C GLU A 198 15.88 0.68 -6.58
N GLY A 199 15.45 0.74 -7.85
CA GLY A 199 14.90 -0.40 -8.58
C GLY A 199 13.48 -0.82 -8.16
N GLY A 200 12.79 0.00 -7.40
CA GLY A 200 11.40 -0.24 -6.99
C GLY A 200 10.43 -0.28 -8.17
N LYS A 201 9.37 -1.07 -8.06
CA LYS A 201 8.40 -1.29 -9.12
C LYS A 201 6.99 -0.95 -8.65
N ILE A 202 6.27 -0.22 -9.48
CA ILE A 202 4.84 0.07 -9.28
C ILE A 202 4.10 -0.40 -10.52
N PHE A 203 3.19 -1.35 -10.37
CA PHE A 203 2.33 -1.84 -11.42
C PHE A 203 0.90 -1.32 -11.22
N MET A 204 0.36 -0.70 -12.26
CA MET A 204 -1.02 -0.19 -12.28
C MET A 204 -1.88 -1.11 -13.14
N LEU A 205 -2.74 -1.89 -12.49
CA LEU A 205 -3.72 -2.77 -13.14
C LEU A 205 -5.16 -2.31 -12.89
N ALA A 206 -5.35 -1.21 -12.17
CA ALA A 206 -6.64 -0.65 -11.81
C ALA A 206 -6.62 0.87 -11.88
N ASP A 207 -7.79 1.48 -11.90
CA ASP A 207 -7.93 2.92 -11.83
C ASP A 207 -7.33 3.48 -10.53
N ILE A 208 -6.65 4.62 -10.65
CA ILE A 208 -6.10 5.36 -9.52
C ILE A 208 -6.79 6.73 -9.43
N SER A 209 -7.41 7.01 -8.31
CA SER A 209 -7.97 8.33 -8.01
C SER A 209 -6.98 9.15 -7.18
N ILE A 210 -6.62 10.34 -7.67
CA ILE A 210 -5.76 11.26 -6.92
C ILE A 210 -6.41 12.62 -6.88
N SER A 211 -6.45 13.24 -5.70
CA SER A 211 -7.01 14.57 -5.51
C SER A 211 -6.15 15.42 -4.60
N GLY A 212 -6.04 16.71 -4.94
CA GLY A 212 -5.33 17.73 -4.15
C GLY A 212 -4.01 18.17 -4.76
N ALA A 213 -3.11 18.73 -3.94
CA ALA A 213 -1.83 19.29 -4.38
C ALA A 213 -0.67 18.33 -4.17
N VAL A 214 0.16 18.16 -5.18
CA VAL A 214 1.35 17.30 -5.14
C VAL A 214 2.57 18.03 -5.72
N GLY A 215 3.77 17.69 -5.25
CA GLY A 215 5.01 18.11 -5.90
C GLY A 215 5.19 17.40 -7.24
N ALA A 216 4.91 16.09 -7.28
CA ALA A 216 4.74 15.31 -8.51
C ALA A 216 3.75 14.17 -8.27
N THR A 217 2.91 13.87 -9.28
CA THR A 217 2.02 12.70 -9.21
C THR A 217 2.81 11.41 -9.22
N LEU A 218 3.75 11.27 -10.16
CA LEU A 218 4.69 10.16 -10.24
C LEU A 218 6.13 10.67 -10.16
N ALA A 219 6.95 10.07 -9.31
CA ALA A 219 8.39 10.31 -9.28
C ALA A 219 9.16 9.00 -9.31
N LEU A 220 10.07 8.87 -10.28
CA LEU A 220 10.93 7.69 -10.46
C LEU A 220 12.39 8.10 -10.46
N SER A 221 13.21 7.35 -9.71
CA SER A 221 14.67 7.52 -9.70
C SER A 221 15.37 6.19 -9.39
N GLY A 222 16.67 6.08 -9.72
CA GLY A 222 17.47 4.91 -9.34
C GLY A 222 16.98 3.61 -9.95
N LEU A 223 16.79 3.54 -11.27
CA LEU A 223 16.35 2.35 -12.02
C LEU A 223 14.93 1.87 -11.70
N ALA A 224 14.07 2.72 -11.15
CA ALA A 224 12.70 2.37 -10.82
C ALA A 224 11.81 2.21 -12.06
N ILE A 225 10.74 1.44 -11.92
CA ILE A 225 9.76 1.17 -12.98
C ILE A 225 8.35 1.50 -12.48
N PHE A 226 7.63 2.28 -13.29
CA PHE A 226 6.18 2.38 -13.26
C PHE A 226 5.65 1.75 -14.55
N ASP A 227 4.70 0.83 -14.46
CA ASP A 227 4.17 0.13 -15.62
C ASP A 227 2.64 0.01 -15.52
N VAL A 228 1.95 0.59 -16.51
CA VAL A 228 0.50 0.48 -16.65
C VAL A 228 0.19 -0.77 -17.46
N GLN A 229 -0.19 -1.84 -16.78
CA GLN A 229 -0.47 -3.10 -17.45
C GLN A 229 -1.87 -3.10 -18.05
N THR A 230 -1.95 -3.49 -19.33
CA THR A 230 -3.22 -3.70 -20.01
C THR A 230 -3.67 -5.16 -19.79
N MET A 231 -4.89 -5.34 -19.33
CA MET A 231 -5.51 -6.67 -19.28
C MET A 231 -6.30 -6.90 -20.59
N THR A 232 -6.23 -8.10 -21.15
CA THR A 232 -6.80 -8.42 -22.47
C THR A 232 -8.34 -8.35 -22.55
N GLU A 233 -9.01 -8.28 -21.42
CA GLU A 233 -10.49 -8.32 -21.34
C GLU A 233 -11.08 -7.06 -20.67
N ARG A 234 -10.30 -5.98 -20.55
CA ARG A 234 -10.65 -4.84 -19.73
C ARG A 234 -10.33 -3.50 -20.36
N ASP A 235 -11.12 -2.48 -20.03
CA ASP A 235 -10.72 -1.09 -20.28
C ASP A 235 -9.40 -0.78 -19.61
N ASN A 236 -8.56 -0.07 -20.33
CA ASN A 236 -7.22 0.29 -19.84
C ASN A 236 -7.31 1.09 -18.53
N PRO A 237 -6.51 0.78 -17.50
CA PRO A 237 -6.46 1.55 -16.27
C PRO A 237 -6.23 3.04 -16.55
N LYS A 238 -6.88 3.91 -15.80
CA LYS A 238 -6.78 5.37 -15.95
C LYS A 238 -6.59 6.06 -14.61
N PHE A 239 -6.10 7.27 -14.67
CA PHE A 239 -6.14 8.17 -13.53
C PHE A 239 -7.47 8.95 -13.55
N VAL A 240 -8.06 9.13 -12.35
CA VAL A 240 -9.25 9.94 -12.12
C VAL A 240 -8.99 10.99 -11.05
N GLY A 241 -9.75 12.08 -11.08
CA GLY A 241 -9.64 13.16 -10.10
C GLY A 241 -8.86 14.36 -10.64
N TYR A 242 -8.65 15.35 -9.76
CA TYR A 242 -7.98 16.59 -10.08
C TYR A 242 -6.75 16.78 -9.21
N VAL A 243 -5.62 17.01 -9.85
CA VAL A 243 -4.31 17.15 -9.20
C VAL A 243 -3.67 18.47 -9.65
N THR A 244 -3.21 19.26 -8.69
CA THR A 244 -2.31 20.39 -8.96
C THR A 244 -0.86 19.96 -8.66
N GLY A 245 0.07 20.35 -9.55
CA GLY A 245 1.48 20.03 -9.46
C GLY A 245 2.00 19.30 -10.70
N ARG A 246 3.24 18.85 -10.62
CA ARG A 246 3.91 18.20 -11.76
C ARG A 246 3.31 16.82 -12.06
N ARG A 247 3.07 16.52 -13.34
CA ARG A 247 2.60 15.20 -13.77
C ARG A 247 3.56 14.10 -13.35
N TYR A 248 4.81 14.19 -13.77
CA TYR A 248 5.83 13.19 -13.44
C TYR A 248 7.24 13.77 -13.42
N SER A 249 8.14 13.06 -12.74
CA SER A 249 9.59 13.28 -12.77
C SER A 249 10.26 11.90 -12.90
N VAL A 250 10.90 11.64 -14.06
CA VAL A 250 11.53 10.34 -14.38
C VAL A 250 13.01 10.56 -14.62
N ASN A 251 13.84 10.06 -13.74
CA ASN A 251 15.28 10.33 -13.69
C ASN A 251 16.07 9.02 -13.51
N GLU A 252 17.40 9.12 -13.64
CA GLU A 252 18.36 8.07 -13.26
C GLU A 252 18.05 6.70 -13.86
N ASN A 253 17.88 6.69 -15.21
CA ASN A 253 17.55 5.49 -15.98
C ASN A 253 16.28 4.74 -15.55
N SER A 254 15.34 5.44 -14.92
CA SER A 254 14.04 4.89 -14.56
C SER A 254 13.08 4.93 -15.74
N ILE A 255 12.03 4.11 -15.70
CA ILE A 255 11.10 3.96 -16.82
C ILE A 255 9.65 4.11 -16.33
N ALA A 256 8.92 5.03 -16.97
CA ALA A 256 7.47 5.12 -16.87
C ALA A 256 6.85 4.59 -18.16
N LYS A 257 6.30 3.37 -18.11
CA LYS A 257 5.62 2.73 -19.24
C LYS A 257 4.13 3.00 -19.18
N THR A 258 3.66 3.89 -20.05
CA THR A 258 2.23 4.22 -20.20
C THR A 258 1.61 3.59 -21.45
N HIS A 259 2.43 2.86 -22.23
CA HIS A 259 2.02 2.19 -23.46
C HIS A 259 1.39 3.13 -24.49
N GLY A 260 2.03 4.28 -24.70
CA GLY A 260 1.64 5.25 -25.74
C GLY A 260 0.43 6.12 -25.38
N ARG A 261 0.01 6.17 -24.11
CA ARG A 261 -1.13 7.01 -23.68
C ARG A 261 -0.85 8.51 -23.66
N GLY A 262 0.38 8.90 -24.03
CA GLY A 262 0.80 10.29 -24.14
C GLY A 262 1.17 10.97 -22.81
N PRO A 263 1.73 12.18 -22.90
CA PRO A 263 2.29 12.89 -21.75
C PRO A 263 1.25 13.35 -20.74
N ASP A 264 -0.01 13.45 -21.12
CA ASP A 264 -1.12 13.91 -20.27
C ASP A 264 -1.84 12.77 -19.54
N PHE A 265 -1.42 11.53 -19.74
CA PHE A 265 -2.02 10.38 -19.08
C PHE A 265 -1.88 10.46 -17.56
N ILE A 266 -0.71 10.86 -17.04
CA ILE A 266 -0.49 11.07 -15.61
C ILE A 266 -1.00 12.48 -15.23
N PRO A 267 -1.93 12.61 -14.28
CA PRO A 267 -2.57 13.89 -13.97
C PRO A 267 -1.61 14.89 -13.32
N GLY A 268 -1.88 16.16 -13.54
CA GLY A 268 -1.16 17.33 -13.01
C GLY A 268 -1.42 18.55 -13.89
N ASP A 269 -1.21 19.73 -13.36
CA ASP A 269 -1.37 21.00 -14.09
C ASP A 269 -0.05 21.57 -14.62
N SER A 270 1.09 20.94 -14.31
CA SER A 270 2.39 21.30 -14.85
C SER A 270 3.07 20.11 -15.55
N GLU A 271 3.90 20.43 -16.54
CA GLU A 271 4.55 19.47 -17.41
C GLU A 271 5.39 18.43 -16.65
N GLY A 272 5.46 17.22 -17.21
CA GLY A 272 6.37 16.19 -16.74
C GLY A 272 7.83 16.52 -17.04
N LEU A 273 8.73 15.92 -16.25
CA LEU A 273 10.18 16.04 -16.45
C LEU A 273 10.76 14.65 -16.69
N VAL A 274 11.56 14.55 -17.76
CA VAL A 274 12.41 13.39 -18.04
C VAL A 274 13.85 13.87 -18.08
N ALA A 275 14.72 13.32 -17.26
CA ALA A 275 16.13 13.71 -17.16
C ALA A 275 17.02 12.52 -16.85
N THR A 276 18.35 12.69 -17.00
CA THR A 276 19.39 11.70 -16.61
C THR A 276 19.11 10.26 -17.05
N GLY A 277 18.75 10.07 -18.34
CA GLY A 277 18.46 8.74 -18.91
C GLY A 277 17.09 8.16 -18.56
N GLY A 278 16.21 8.91 -17.90
CA GLY A 278 14.84 8.51 -17.68
C GLY A 278 14.09 8.30 -19.00
N GLN A 279 13.06 7.46 -18.99
CA GLN A 279 12.22 7.16 -20.15
C GLN A 279 10.75 7.26 -19.79
N TYR A 280 9.97 7.88 -20.69
CA TYR A 280 8.51 7.93 -20.63
C TYR A 280 7.96 7.43 -21.98
N SER A 281 7.15 6.36 -21.98
CA SER A 281 6.68 5.69 -23.19
C SER A 281 5.24 5.20 -23.10
#